data_a417f6db51aa5b0c61833a974517b00d
#
_entry.id   a417f6db51aa5b0c61833a974517b00d
#
_cell.length_a   1.000
_cell.length_b   1.000
_cell.length_c   1.000
_cell.angle_alpha   90.00
_cell.angle_beta   90.00
_cell.angle_gamma   90.00
#
_symmetry.space_group_name_H-M   'P 1'
#
loop_
_entity.id
_entity.type
_entity.pdbx_description
1 polymer ?
#
loop_
_entity_poly.entity_id
_entity_poly.type
_entity_poly.pdbx_seq_one_letter_code
_entity_poly.pdbx_strand_id
1 'polypeptide(L)'
;PVLSSAASDVDKRQSDERPEEVTEMQRSVARAEVISSTFDEPAARHVQVAEMVIEKAKRLVEHKQDVVILLDSITRLARAYNTVIPSSGKVLTGGVDANALQKPKRFFGAARNVEEGGSLTIIATALIDTGSRMDDVIYEEFKGTGNMEIHLDRRIAEKRIFPAININRSGTRREDLLMKPDELQKMWILRKILHPMDELAAMEFLYDKLKVTKTNDEFFSSMKK
;
A
#
# COMPACT_ATOMS: atom_id res chain seq x y z
N PRO A 1 10.24 7.35 -17.31
CA PRO A 1 11.25 6.32 -17.56
C PRO A 1 12.00 5.89 -16.29
N VAL A 2 11.47 6.17 -15.11
CA VAL A 2 12.11 5.84 -13.82
C VAL A 2 11.76 4.43 -13.35
N LEU A 3 10.83 3.76 -14.02
CA LEU A 3 10.36 2.44 -13.62
C LEU A 3 11.24 1.27 -14.05
N SER A 4 12.28 1.48 -14.89
CA SER A 4 13.06 0.36 -15.42
C SER A 4 14.26 -0.04 -14.55
N SER A 5 14.85 0.85 -13.77
CA SER A 5 15.93 0.49 -12.84
C SER A 5 15.38 0.14 -11.45
N ALA A 6 14.30 0.76 -11.02
CA ALA A 6 13.65 0.43 -9.74
C ALA A 6 12.97 -0.95 -9.75
N ALA A 7 12.64 -1.47 -10.93
CA ALA A 7 12.05 -2.81 -11.04
C ALA A 7 13.05 -3.96 -10.78
N SER A 8 14.34 -3.68 -10.73
CA SER A 8 15.34 -4.69 -10.39
C SER A 8 15.50 -4.92 -8.87
N ASP A 9 15.05 -3.98 -8.05
CA ASP A 9 15.21 -4.01 -6.59
C ASP A 9 13.86 -3.95 -5.86
N VAL A 10 12.85 -4.67 -6.36
CA VAL A 10 11.56 -4.81 -5.68
C VAL A 10 11.63 -5.96 -4.70
N ASP A 11 11.69 -5.62 -3.41
CA ASP A 11 11.58 -6.60 -2.34
C ASP A 11 10.11 -6.78 -1.97
N LYS A 12 9.54 -7.93 -2.26
CA LYS A 12 8.22 -8.31 -1.74
C LYS A 12 8.40 -9.14 -0.47
N ARG A 13 7.72 -8.71 0.57
CA ARG A 13 7.68 -9.43 1.81
C ARG A 13 6.28 -9.95 2.09
N GLN A 14 6.19 -11.23 2.38
CA GLN A 14 4.99 -11.87 2.89
C GLN A 14 5.24 -12.35 4.32
N SER A 15 4.37 -11.97 5.23
CA SER A 15 4.29 -12.54 6.57
C SER A 15 2.97 -13.31 6.68
N ASP A 16 3.00 -14.51 7.28
CA ASP A 16 1.84 -15.38 7.49
C ASP A 16 1.20 -15.97 6.21
N GLU A 17 1.98 -16.17 5.15
CA GLU A 17 1.51 -16.85 3.95
C GLU A 17 1.77 -18.35 4.03
N ARG A 18 1.00 -19.11 3.26
CA ARG A 18 1.23 -20.56 3.14
C ARG A 18 2.50 -20.82 2.36
N PRO A 19 3.30 -21.84 2.71
CA PRO A 19 4.55 -22.14 2.01
C PRO A 19 4.40 -22.31 0.49
N GLU A 20 3.24 -22.83 0.05
CA GLU A 20 2.93 -23.01 -1.37
C GLU A 20 2.79 -21.68 -2.10
N GLU A 21 2.13 -20.70 -1.48
CA GLU A 21 1.91 -19.36 -2.03
C GLU A 21 3.24 -18.60 -2.15
N VAL A 22 4.14 -18.75 -1.18
CA VAL A 22 5.50 -18.21 -1.23
C VAL A 22 6.27 -18.78 -2.41
N THR A 23 6.21 -20.11 -2.61
CA THR A 23 6.90 -20.79 -3.71
C THR A 23 6.36 -20.32 -5.07
N GLU A 24 5.05 -20.20 -5.21
CA GLU A 24 4.42 -19.69 -6.43
C GLU A 24 4.83 -18.24 -6.71
N MET A 25 4.85 -17.41 -5.69
CA MET A 25 5.30 -16.03 -5.80
C MET A 25 6.76 -15.95 -6.26
N GLN A 26 7.66 -16.73 -5.65
CA GLN A 26 9.08 -16.77 -6.05
C GLN A 26 9.27 -17.19 -7.51
N ARG A 27 8.44 -18.09 -8.01
CA ARG A 27 8.46 -18.54 -9.41
C ARG A 27 7.89 -17.50 -10.37
N SER A 28 6.90 -16.74 -9.93
CA SER A 28 6.20 -15.75 -10.77
C SER A 28 6.95 -14.44 -10.89
N VAL A 29 7.75 -14.08 -9.88
CA VAL A 29 8.42 -12.79 -9.79
C VAL A 29 9.92 -12.95 -10.10
N ALA A 30 10.26 -12.94 -11.39
CA ALA A 30 11.65 -13.16 -11.85
C ALA A 30 12.60 -11.95 -11.62
N ARG A 31 12.07 -10.76 -11.29
CA ARG A 31 12.85 -9.52 -11.22
C ARG A 31 12.83 -8.85 -9.85
N ALA A 32 12.34 -9.53 -8.83
CA ALA A 32 12.33 -9.02 -7.47
C ALA A 32 12.81 -10.07 -6.50
N GLU A 33 13.41 -9.64 -5.42
CA GLU A 33 13.76 -10.50 -4.30
C GLU A 33 12.50 -10.76 -3.47
N VAL A 34 12.13 -12.03 -3.30
CA VAL A 34 11.00 -12.43 -2.45
C VAL A 34 11.55 -12.91 -1.12
N ILE A 35 11.25 -12.16 -0.07
CA ILE A 35 11.63 -12.49 1.30
C ILE A 35 10.36 -12.81 2.06
N SER A 36 10.28 -13.99 2.65
CA SER A 36 9.09 -14.48 3.33
C SER A 36 9.38 -14.89 4.76
N SER A 37 8.35 -14.83 5.58
CA SER A 37 8.26 -15.50 6.87
C SER A 37 6.86 -16.11 6.93
N THR A 38 6.79 -17.42 7.09
CA THR A 38 5.55 -18.20 7.01
C THR A 38 4.80 -18.20 8.34
N PHE A 39 3.51 -18.52 8.31
CA PHE A 39 2.62 -18.42 9.50
C PHE A 39 3.03 -19.34 10.66
N ASP A 40 3.77 -20.41 10.38
CA ASP A 40 4.29 -21.36 11.35
C ASP A 40 5.55 -20.85 12.11
N GLU A 41 6.15 -19.74 11.63
CA GLU A 41 7.29 -19.13 12.29
C GLU A 41 6.87 -18.24 13.49
N PRO A 42 7.69 -18.16 14.55
CA PRO A 42 7.41 -17.27 15.67
C PRO A 42 7.33 -15.79 15.28
N ALA A 43 6.47 -15.00 15.95
CA ALA A 43 6.32 -13.57 15.72
C ALA A 43 7.65 -12.78 15.74
N ALA A 44 8.60 -13.21 16.56
CA ALA A 44 9.95 -12.63 16.61
C ALA A 44 10.68 -12.77 15.27
N ARG A 45 10.46 -13.86 14.54
CA ARG A 45 11.06 -14.07 13.22
C ARG A 45 10.50 -13.08 12.19
N HIS A 46 9.18 -12.86 12.20
CA HIS A 46 8.55 -11.85 11.32
C HIS A 46 9.13 -10.46 11.55
N VAL A 47 9.33 -10.09 12.82
CA VAL A 47 9.95 -8.81 13.19
C VAL A 47 11.40 -8.72 12.70
N GLN A 48 12.21 -9.75 12.93
CA GLN A 48 13.62 -9.78 12.50
C GLN A 48 13.75 -9.65 10.98
N VAL A 49 12.93 -10.39 10.23
CA VAL A 49 12.93 -10.32 8.76
C VAL A 49 12.55 -8.92 8.29
N ALA A 50 11.55 -8.25 8.93
CA ALA A 50 11.20 -6.87 8.60
C ALA A 50 12.32 -5.89 8.85
N GLU A 51 12.97 -6.00 10.01
CA GLU A 51 14.08 -5.13 10.37
C GLU A 51 15.27 -5.33 9.41
N MET A 52 15.54 -6.56 8.99
CA MET A 52 16.57 -6.86 8.01
C MET A 52 16.25 -6.24 6.64
N VAL A 53 15.02 -6.37 6.15
CA VAL A 53 14.60 -5.83 4.85
C VAL A 53 14.72 -4.31 4.83
N ILE A 54 14.24 -3.61 5.85
CA ILE A 54 14.30 -2.16 5.89
C ILE A 54 15.73 -1.64 6.00
N GLU A 55 16.59 -2.30 6.75
CA GLU A 55 18.00 -1.92 6.84
C GLU A 55 18.74 -2.17 5.52
N LYS A 56 18.49 -3.28 4.84
CA LYS A 56 19.00 -3.54 3.49
C LYS A 56 18.56 -2.44 2.52
N ALA A 57 17.26 -2.13 2.50
CA ALA A 57 16.71 -1.10 1.63
C ALA A 57 17.35 0.28 1.87
N LYS A 58 17.55 0.67 3.14
CA LYS A 58 18.24 1.92 3.48
C LYS A 58 19.67 1.95 2.92
N ARG A 59 20.42 0.83 3.02
CA ARG A 59 21.78 0.75 2.46
C ARG A 59 21.78 0.89 0.94
N LEU A 60 20.83 0.28 0.24
CA LEU A 60 20.70 0.46 -1.20
C LEU A 60 20.40 1.92 -1.58
N VAL A 61 19.51 2.58 -0.83
CA VAL A 61 19.23 4.00 -1.04
C VAL A 61 20.45 4.89 -0.77
N GLU A 62 21.25 4.60 0.25
CA GLU A 62 22.53 5.28 0.51
C GLU A 62 23.51 5.12 -0.68
N HIS A 63 23.41 4.03 -1.42
CA HIS A 63 24.11 3.82 -2.69
C HIS A 63 23.40 4.45 -3.90
N LYS A 64 22.47 5.38 -3.66
CA LYS A 64 21.73 6.14 -4.69
C LYS A 64 20.81 5.28 -5.57
N GLN A 65 20.36 4.15 -5.07
CA GLN A 65 19.40 3.29 -5.77
C GLN A 65 17.98 3.66 -5.41
N ASP A 66 17.06 3.46 -6.36
CA ASP A 66 15.63 3.58 -6.14
C ASP A 66 15.06 2.22 -5.75
N VAL A 67 14.60 2.11 -4.51
CA VAL A 67 14.13 0.86 -3.91
C VAL A 67 12.63 0.90 -3.70
N VAL A 68 11.93 -0.18 -4.06
CA VAL A 68 10.51 -0.36 -3.81
C VAL A 68 10.29 -1.59 -2.93
N ILE A 69 9.65 -1.41 -1.79
CA ILE A 69 9.21 -2.50 -0.91
C ILE A 69 7.71 -2.72 -1.10
N LEU A 70 7.33 -3.94 -1.44
CA LEU A 70 5.94 -4.39 -1.40
C LEU A 70 5.75 -5.22 -0.12
N LEU A 71 4.93 -4.73 0.82
CA LEU A 71 4.70 -5.37 2.12
C LEU A 71 3.29 -5.94 2.19
N ASP A 72 3.18 -7.23 2.31
CA ASP A 72 1.92 -7.92 2.56
C ASP A 72 1.98 -8.68 3.89
N SER A 73 1.44 -8.14 4.94
CA SER A 73 0.71 -6.89 5.13
C SER A 73 1.26 -6.10 6.34
N ILE A 74 1.00 -4.80 6.37
CA ILE A 74 1.37 -3.97 7.54
C ILE A 74 0.58 -4.39 8.78
N THR A 75 -0.65 -4.87 8.61
CA THR A 75 -1.50 -5.36 9.72
C THR A 75 -0.85 -6.55 10.43
N ARG A 76 -0.37 -7.54 9.67
CA ARG A 76 0.28 -8.71 10.22
C ARG A 76 1.61 -8.36 10.88
N LEU A 77 2.39 -7.47 10.27
CA LEU A 77 3.63 -6.98 10.86
C LEU A 77 3.37 -6.27 12.20
N ALA A 78 2.34 -5.42 12.26
CA ALA A 78 1.97 -4.73 13.50
C ALA A 78 1.50 -5.70 14.59
N ARG A 79 0.75 -6.75 14.25
CA ARG A 79 0.38 -7.82 15.18
C ARG A 79 1.61 -8.56 15.73
N ALA A 80 2.58 -8.87 14.86
CA ALA A 80 3.82 -9.53 15.29
C ALA A 80 4.62 -8.65 16.26
N TYR A 81 4.72 -7.34 16.00
CA TYR A 81 5.32 -6.42 16.96
C TYR A 81 4.54 -6.35 18.26
N ASN A 82 3.22 -6.36 18.24
CA ASN A 82 2.39 -6.36 19.46
C ASN A 82 2.62 -7.59 20.32
N THR A 83 2.94 -8.73 19.71
CA THR A 83 3.26 -9.97 20.43
C THR A 83 4.66 -9.97 21.02
N VAL A 84 5.63 -9.37 20.34
CA VAL A 84 7.06 -9.44 20.70
C VAL A 84 7.49 -8.35 21.67
N ILE A 85 6.82 -7.18 21.64
CA ILE A 85 7.24 -6.05 22.47
C ILE A 85 6.92 -6.31 23.94
N PRO A 86 7.84 -5.96 24.88
CA PRO A 86 7.52 -5.97 26.30
C PRO A 86 6.31 -5.06 26.59
N SER A 87 5.38 -5.54 27.40
CA SER A 87 4.18 -4.78 27.74
C SER A 87 4.55 -3.45 28.39
N SER A 88 3.96 -2.37 27.86
CA SER A 88 4.09 -1.01 28.41
C SER A 88 3.21 -0.79 29.65
N GLY A 89 2.29 -1.72 29.94
CA GLY A 89 1.22 -1.56 30.92
C GLY A 89 0.08 -0.65 30.44
N LYS A 90 0.15 -0.09 29.23
CA LYS A 90 -0.89 0.74 28.61
C LYS A 90 -1.36 0.08 27.33
N VAL A 91 -2.58 -0.43 27.35
CA VAL A 91 -3.20 -1.10 26.20
C VAL A 91 -4.25 -0.18 25.60
N LEU A 92 -4.13 0.05 24.29
CA LEU A 92 -5.12 0.76 23.49
C LEU A 92 -6.34 -0.13 23.23
N THR A 93 -7.41 0.47 22.73
CA THR A 93 -8.59 -0.26 22.25
C THR A 93 -8.15 -1.37 21.29
N GLY A 94 -8.78 -2.54 21.35
CA GLY A 94 -8.43 -3.68 20.49
C GLY A 94 -7.22 -4.51 20.95
N GLY A 95 -6.67 -4.25 22.16
CA GLY A 95 -5.57 -5.06 22.70
C GLY A 95 -4.19 -4.73 22.13
N VAL A 96 -4.01 -3.54 21.55
CA VAL A 96 -2.72 -3.06 21.04
C VAL A 96 -1.95 -2.36 22.16
N ASP A 97 -0.72 -2.81 22.44
CA ASP A 97 0.17 -2.10 23.37
C ASP A 97 0.55 -0.73 22.79
N ALA A 98 0.59 0.30 23.63
CA ALA A 98 0.89 1.68 23.23
C ALA A 98 2.24 1.84 22.50
N ASN A 99 3.20 0.96 22.78
CA ASN A 99 4.53 0.98 22.15
C ASN A 99 4.63 0.10 20.90
N ALA A 100 3.67 -0.82 20.70
CA ALA A 100 3.75 -1.84 19.65
C ALA A 100 3.84 -1.26 18.22
N LEU A 101 3.19 -0.13 17.98
CA LEU A 101 3.12 0.48 16.64
C LEU A 101 4.26 1.45 16.34
N GLN A 102 5.13 1.77 17.28
CA GLN A 102 6.22 2.73 17.08
C GLN A 102 7.21 2.26 16.00
N LYS A 103 7.68 1.01 16.09
CA LYS A 103 8.63 0.45 15.12
C LYS A 103 8.00 0.26 13.73
N PRO A 104 6.79 -0.34 13.58
CA PRO A 104 6.09 -0.38 12.31
C PRO A 104 5.85 0.99 11.68
N LYS A 105 5.50 2.00 12.46
CA LYS A 105 5.37 3.38 11.96
C LYS A 105 6.69 3.95 11.47
N ARG A 106 7.80 3.69 12.17
CA ARG A 106 9.14 4.09 11.71
C ARG A 106 9.54 3.36 10.43
N PHE A 107 9.20 2.08 10.30
CA PHE A 107 9.38 1.31 9.08
C PHE A 107 8.69 1.99 7.91
N PHE A 108 7.39 2.24 8.03
CA PHE A 108 6.60 2.86 6.97
C PHE A 108 6.99 4.31 6.71
N GLY A 109 7.32 5.06 7.76
CA GLY A 109 7.79 6.45 7.67
C GLY A 109 9.21 6.61 7.15
N ALA A 110 9.94 5.52 6.87
CA ALA A 110 11.24 5.57 6.23
C ALA A 110 11.16 5.86 4.72
N ALA A 111 9.98 5.68 4.10
CA ALA A 111 9.75 5.99 2.69
C ALA A 111 9.97 7.48 2.40
N ARG A 112 10.93 7.78 1.51
CA ARG A 112 11.27 9.16 1.11
C ARG A 112 12.17 9.19 -0.12
N ASN A 113 12.21 10.33 -0.79
CA ASN A 113 13.25 10.67 -1.75
C ASN A 113 14.42 11.32 -1.02
N VAL A 114 15.65 11.02 -1.45
CA VAL A 114 16.88 11.60 -0.91
C VAL A 114 17.42 12.64 -1.90
N GLU A 115 17.80 13.82 -1.43
CA GLU A 115 18.26 14.92 -2.29
C GLU A 115 19.53 14.56 -3.06
N GLU A 116 20.43 13.81 -2.43
CA GLU A 116 21.68 13.35 -3.05
C GLU A 116 21.49 12.19 -4.06
N GLY A 117 20.29 11.71 -4.21
CA GLY A 117 19.89 10.60 -5.08
C GLY A 117 19.51 9.34 -4.31
N GLY A 118 18.72 8.51 -4.96
CA GLY A 118 18.10 7.33 -4.38
C GLY A 118 16.74 7.64 -3.73
N SER A 119 15.88 6.65 -3.72
CA SER A 119 14.55 6.76 -3.09
C SER A 119 14.11 5.45 -2.46
N LEU A 120 13.27 5.55 -1.44
CA LEU A 120 12.57 4.41 -0.86
C LEU A 120 11.07 4.60 -0.99
N THR A 121 10.44 3.71 -1.74
CA THR A 121 8.99 3.63 -1.87
C THR A 121 8.49 2.39 -1.13
N ILE A 122 7.45 2.54 -0.31
CA ILE A 122 6.83 1.42 0.41
C ILE A 122 5.36 1.37 0.03
N ILE A 123 4.94 0.24 -0.54
CA ILE A 123 3.53 -0.07 -0.82
C ILE A 123 3.14 -1.21 0.09
N ALA A 124 2.22 -0.96 1.02
CA ALA A 124 1.78 -1.95 1.99
C ALA A 124 0.28 -2.22 1.85
N THR A 125 -0.10 -3.49 1.97
CA THR A 125 -1.51 -3.85 2.16
C THR A 125 -1.89 -3.71 3.63
N ALA A 126 -3.13 -3.29 3.88
CA ALA A 126 -3.72 -3.27 5.21
C ALA A 126 -5.04 -4.04 5.18
N LEU A 127 -5.27 -4.85 6.20
CA LEU A 127 -6.51 -5.61 6.34
C LEU A 127 -7.58 -4.73 7.00
N ILE A 128 -8.74 -4.66 6.36
CA ILE A 128 -9.94 -3.96 6.86
C ILE A 128 -11.12 -4.92 6.88
N ASP A 129 -12.14 -4.60 7.66
CA ASP A 129 -13.40 -5.38 7.73
C ASP A 129 -13.18 -6.87 8.12
N THR A 130 -12.18 -7.14 8.95
CA THR A 130 -11.85 -8.49 9.43
C THR A 130 -12.68 -8.93 10.64
N GLY A 131 -13.46 -8.02 11.23
CA GLY A 131 -14.14 -8.22 12.50
C GLY A 131 -13.22 -8.11 13.72
N SER A 132 -11.93 -7.84 13.54
CA SER A 132 -10.95 -7.67 14.62
C SER A 132 -10.79 -6.19 14.97
N ARG A 133 -11.12 -5.82 16.20
CA ARG A 133 -10.86 -4.45 16.72
C ARG A 133 -9.37 -4.07 16.69
N MET A 134 -8.49 -5.05 16.80
CA MET A 134 -7.05 -4.81 16.68
C MET A 134 -6.69 -4.30 15.29
N ASP A 135 -7.26 -4.89 14.23
CA ASP A 135 -6.99 -4.49 12.85
C ASP A 135 -7.53 -3.09 12.57
N ASP A 136 -8.70 -2.76 13.10
CA ASP A 136 -9.28 -1.42 12.98
C ASP A 136 -8.35 -0.36 13.60
N VAL A 137 -7.82 -0.64 14.80
CA VAL A 137 -6.87 0.27 15.45
C VAL A 137 -5.58 0.38 14.64
N ILE A 138 -5.02 -0.74 14.16
CA ILE A 138 -3.82 -0.73 13.32
C ILE A 138 -4.07 0.10 12.07
N TYR A 139 -5.18 -0.13 11.37
CA TYR A 139 -5.53 0.62 10.16
C TYR A 139 -5.61 2.13 10.43
N GLU A 140 -6.37 2.56 11.46
CA GLU A 140 -6.51 3.99 11.79
C GLU A 140 -5.16 4.65 12.17
N GLU A 141 -4.28 3.90 12.87
CA GLU A 141 -2.95 4.38 13.25
C GLU A 141 -1.99 4.56 12.06
N PHE A 142 -2.19 3.81 10.97
CA PHE A 142 -1.40 3.92 9.74
C PHE A 142 -2.02 4.84 8.69
N LYS A 143 -3.33 5.04 8.70
CA LYS A 143 -4.07 5.88 7.75
C LYS A 143 -3.50 7.29 7.59
N GLY A 144 -3.02 7.88 8.66
CA GLY A 144 -2.39 9.19 8.64
C GLY A 144 -0.92 9.21 8.18
N THR A 145 -0.29 8.07 7.98
CA THR A 145 1.16 7.96 7.72
C THR A 145 1.46 7.86 6.22
N GLY A 146 0.56 7.26 5.44
CA GLY A 146 0.73 7.10 3.99
C GLY A 146 0.45 8.38 3.19
N ASN A 147 1.03 8.47 2.01
CA ASN A 147 0.80 9.55 1.05
C ASN A 147 -0.36 9.23 0.10
N MET A 148 -0.69 7.97 -0.09
CA MET A 148 -1.71 7.46 -0.99
C MET A 148 -2.43 6.28 -0.34
N GLU A 149 -3.73 6.20 -0.55
CA GLU A 149 -4.58 5.10 -0.10
C GLU A 149 -5.43 4.61 -1.27
N ILE A 150 -5.45 3.29 -1.46
CA ILE A 150 -6.35 2.62 -2.40
C ILE A 150 -7.24 1.68 -1.58
N HIS A 151 -8.53 1.95 -1.57
CA HIS A 151 -9.53 1.11 -0.93
C HIS A 151 -10.15 0.17 -1.96
N LEU A 152 -10.15 -1.12 -1.65
CA LEU A 152 -10.87 -2.12 -2.44
C LEU A 152 -12.26 -2.32 -1.83
N ASP A 153 -13.23 -2.62 -2.67
CA ASP A 153 -14.62 -2.84 -2.27
C ASP A 153 -15.09 -4.24 -2.72
N ARG A 154 -15.58 -5.02 -1.75
CA ARG A 154 -16.05 -6.38 -1.99
C ARG A 154 -17.25 -6.43 -2.93
N ARG A 155 -18.20 -5.49 -2.84
CA ARG A 155 -19.40 -5.44 -3.68
C ARG A 155 -19.06 -5.25 -5.15
N ILE A 156 -18.03 -4.44 -5.44
CA ILE A 156 -17.49 -4.22 -6.79
C ILE A 156 -16.84 -5.52 -7.30
N ALA A 157 -16.06 -6.21 -6.46
CA ALA A 157 -15.43 -7.48 -6.80
C ALA A 157 -16.44 -8.61 -7.05
N GLU A 158 -17.52 -8.66 -6.26
CA GLU A 158 -18.62 -9.63 -6.44
C GLU A 158 -19.32 -9.48 -7.80
N LYS A 159 -19.39 -8.27 -8.32
CA LYS A 159 -19.88 -8.00 -9.69
C LYS A 159 -18.83 -8.22 -10.78
N ARG A 160 -17.66 -8.75 -10.44
CA ARG A 160 -16.57 -9.04 -11.39
C ARG A 160 -16.06 -7.78 -12.13
N ILE A 161 -16.15 -6.63 -11.49
CA ILE A 161 -15.56 -5.38 -11.99
C ILE A 161 -14.17 -5.25 -11.36
N PHE A 162 -13.14 -5.23 -12.19
CA PHE A 162 -11.75 -5.14 -11.75
C PHE A 162 -11.02 -4.02 -12.51
N PRO A 163 -10.13 -3.27 -11.80
CA PRO A 163 -9.82 -3.36 -10.37
C PRO A 163 -11.01 -2.91 -9.51
N ALA A 164 -11.27 -3.64 -8.40
CA ALA A 164 -12.42 -3.39 -7.52
C ALA A 164 -12.15 -2.21 -6.56
N ILE A 165 -11.90 -1.02 -7.10
CA ILE A 165 -11.48 0.15 -6.36
C ILE A 165 -12.68 1.00 -5.94
N ASN A 166 -12.75 1.32 -4.64
CA ASN A 166 -13.65 2.35 -4.14
C ASN A 166 -13.04 3.73 -4.43
N ILE A 167 -13.53 4.40 -5.47
CA ILE A 167 -12.97 5.65 -5.98
C ILE A 167 -13.14 6.78 -4.95
N ASN A 168 -14.29 6.85 -4.28
CA ASN A 168 -14.60 7.92 -3.34
C ASN A 168 -13.74 7.87 -2.08
N ARG A 169 -13.29 6.68 -1.66
CA ARG A 169 -12.42 6.48 -0.51
C ARG A 169 -10.94 6.48 -0.85
N SER A 170 -10.59 6.35 -2.12
CA SER A 170 -9.21 6.28 -2.59
C SER A 170 -8.68 7.66 -2.99
N GLY A 171 -7.39 7.89 -2.78
CA GLY A 171 -6.79 9.16 -3.15
C GLY A 171 -5.33 9.30 -2.76
N THR A 172 -4.74 10.43 -3.15
CA THR A 172 -3.39 10.83 -2.77
C THR A 172 -3.40 12.24 -2.21
N ARG A 173 -2.47 12.55 -1.29
CA ARG A 173 -2.42 13.83 -0.60
C ARG A 173 -1.99 15.00 -1.49
N ARG A 174 -1.09 14.74 -2.42
CA ARG A 174 -0.45 15.78 -3.26
C ARG A 174 -0.60 15.42 -4.75
N GLU A 175 -1.85 15.32 -5.21
CA GLU A 175 -2.16 15.09 -6.63
C GLU A 175 -1.66 16.23 -7.54
N ASP A 176 -1.54 17.43 -6.99
CA ASP A 176 -0.97 18.60 -7.67
C ASP A 176 0.47 18.41 -8.14
N LEU A 177 1.24 17.53 -7.48
CA LEU A 177 2.60 17.18 -7.88
C LEU A 177 2.67 16.12 -8.98
N LEU A 178 1.55 15.44 -9.24
CA LEU A 178 1.48 14.29 -10.15
C LEU A 178 0.83 14.63 -11.49
N MET A 179 0.12 15.76 -11.57
CA MET A 179 -0.72 16.13 -12.71
C MET A 179 -0.42 17.54 -13.19
N LYS A 180 -0.63 17.78 -14.48
CA LYS A 180 -0.61 19.12 -15.04
C LYS A 180 -1.82 19.92 -14.54
N PRO A 181 -1.74 21.26 -14.48
CA PRO A 181 -2.83 22.10 -13.93
C PRO A 181 -4.20 21.91 -14.61
N ASP A 182 -4.21 21.71 -15.92
CA ASP A 182 -5.44 21.47 -16.70
C ASP A 182 -6.03 20.07 -16.44
N GLU A 183 -5.19 19.06 -16.29
CA GLU A 183 -5.60 17.70 -15.90
C GLU A 183 -6.15 17.69 -14.47
N LEU A 184 -5.51 18.41 -13.56
CA LEU A 184 -5.94 18.53 -12.16
C LEU A 184 -7.35 19.15 -12.07
N GLN A 185 -7.64 20.21 -12.86
CA GLN A 185 -8.97 20.79 -12.91
C GLN A 185 -10.02 19.78 -13.41
N LYS A 186 -9.71 19.00 -14.44
CA LYS A 186 -10.59 17.95 -14.95
C LYS A 186 -10.81 16.84 -13.92
N MET A 187 -9.78 16.45 -13.18
CA MET A 187 -9.91 15.52 -12.07
C MET A 187 -10.83 16.02 -10.97
N TRP A 188 -10.76 17.30 -10.63
CA TRP A 188 -11.69 17.88 -9.65
C TRP A 188 -13.14 17.89 -10.13
N ILE A 189 -13.36 18.17 -11.42
CA ILE A 189 -14.70 18.07 -12.03
C ILE A 189 -15.19 16.62 -11.98
N LEU A 190 -14.33 15.66 -12.36
CA LEU A 190 -14.67 14.24 -12.32
C LEU A 190 -15.05 13.80 -10.90
N ARG A 191 -14.28 14.18 -9.88
CA ARG A 191 -14.60 13.89 -8.48
C ARG A 191 -15.93 14.47 -8.03
N LYS A 192 -16.28 15.69 -8.47
CA LYS A 192 -17.59 16.28 -8.18
C LYS A 192 -18.75 15.50 -8.78
N ILE A 193 -18.53 14.87 -9.95
CA ILE A 193 -19.54 14.03 -10.62
C ILE A 193 -19.67 12.69 -9.89
N LEU A 194 -18.54 12.09 -9.48
CA LEU A 194 -18.53 10.77 -8.84
C LEU A 194 -18.97 10.80 -7.38
N HIS A 195 -18.67 11.88 -6.65
CA HIS A 195 -18.92 11.97 -5.21
C HIS A 195 -20.36 11.70 -4.76
N PRO A 196 -21.43 12.17 -5.45
CA PRO A 196 -22.82 11.86 -5.08
C PRO A 196 -23.26 10.44 -5.46
N MET A 197 -22.47 9.70 -6.22
CA MET A 197 -22.77 8.32 -6.61
C MET A 197 -22.35 7.34 -5.52
N ASP A 198 -23.09 6.23 -5.40
CA ASP A 198 -22.61 5.12 -4.57
C ASP A 198 -21.33 4.51 -5.18
N GLU A 199 -20.59 3.73 -4.39
CA GLU A 199 -19.28 3.21 -4.76
C GLU A 199 -19.32 2.36 -6.04
N LEU A 200 -20.40 1.59 -6.21
CA LEU A 200 -20.56 0.73 -7.37
C LEU A 200 -20.90 1.54 -8.62
N ALA A 201 -21.87 2.44 -8.54
CA ALA A 201 -22.27 3.31 -9.65
C ALA A 201 -21.11 4.20 -10.09
N ALA A 202 -20.31 4.73 -9.15
CA ALA A 202 -19.13 5.52 -9.45
C ALA A 202 -18.09 4.70 -10.24
N MET A 203 -17.86 3.45 -9.83
CA MET A 203 -16.91 2.58 -10.52
C MET A 203 -17.41 2.14 -11.90
N GLU A 204 -18.68 1.76 -12.03
CA GLU A 204 -19.31 1.41 -13.32
C GLU A 204 -19.25 2.59 -14.29
N PHE A 205 -19.62 3.78 -13.83
CA PHE A 205 -19.55 5.01 -14.63
C PHE A 205 -18.13 5.28 -15.15
N LEU A 206 -17.13 5.25 -14.26
CA LEU A 206 -15.75 5.50 -14.65
C LEU A 206 -15.22 4.41 -15.60
N TYR A 207 -15.52 3.15 -15.30
CA TYR A 207 -15.10 2.02 -16.11
C TYR A 207 -15.63 2.11 -17.55
N ASP A 208 -16.91 2.46 -17.73
CA ASP A 208 -17.50 2.62 -19.04
C ASP A 208 -16.88 3.77 -19.83
N LYS A 209 -16.51 4.86 -19.16
CA LYS A 209 -15.80 5.97 -19.77
C LYS A 209 -14.37 5.62 -20.18
N LEU A 210 -13.66 4.86 -19.33
CA LEU A 210 -12.29 4.44 -19.60
C LEU A 210 -12.20 3.38 -20.71
N LYS A 211 -13.20 2.53 -20.88
CA LYS A 211 -13.23 1.50 -21.94
C LYS A 211 -13.13 2.06 -23.35
N VAL A 212 -13.65 3.25 -23.57
CA VAL A 212 -13.69 3.89 -24.90
C VAL A 212 -12.45 4.72 -25.20
N THR A 213 -11.50 4.81 -24.27
CA THR A 213 -10.26 5.56 -24.38
C THR A 213 -9.04 4.65 -24.18
N LYS A 214 -7.94 4.91 -24.89
CA LYS A 214 -6.72 4.11 -24.83
C LYS A 214 -5.69 4.66 -23.83
N THR A 215 -5.75 5.95 -23.55
CA THR A 215 -4.81 6.65 -22.67
C THR A 215 -5.54 7.64 -21.76
N ASN A 216 -4.89 8.01 -20.67
CA ASN A 216 -5.40 9.05 -19.78
C ASN A 216 -5.53 10.41 -20.49
N ASP A 217 -4.61 10.75 -21.40
CA ASP A 217 -4.67 11.99 -22.18
C ASP A 217 -5.91 12.03 -23.08
N GLU A 218 -6.25 10.91 -23.70
CA GLU A 218 -7.47 10.78 -24.52
C GLU A 218 -8.72 10.90 -23.65
N PHE A 219 -8.73 10.27 -22.50
CA PHE A 219 -9.80 10.37 -21.52
C PHE A 219 -10.01 11.82 -21.06
N PHE A 220 -8.96 12.51 -20.63
CA PHE A 220 -9.06 13.91 -20.23
C PHE A 220 -9.45 14.83 -21.40
N SER A 221 -9.03 14.52 -22.61
CA SER A 221 -9.42 15.28 -23.81
C SER A 221 -10.88 15.08 -24.18
N SER A 222 -11.46 13.91 -23.86
CA SER A 222 -12.88 13.63 -24.08
C SER A 222 -13.81 14.37 -23.11
N MET A 223 -13.28 14.80 -21.97
CA MET A 223 -14.01 15.64 -21.02
C MET A 223 -14.11 17.05 -21.57
N LYS A 224 -15.24 17.37 -22.22
CA LYS A 224 -15.52 18.73 -22.72
C LYS A 224 -15.51 19.72 -21.55
N LYS A 225 -15.00 20.93 -21.86
CA LYS A 225 -15.01 22.06 -20.92
C LYS A 225 -16.43 22.41 -20.49
#